data_60f637a9c44241fa4e4a2f30abeb091d
#
_entry.id   60f637a9c44241fa4e4a2f30abeb091d
#
_cell.length_a   1.000
_cell.length_b   1.000
_cell.length_c   1.000
_cell.angle_alpha   90.00
_cell.angle_beta   90.00
_cell.angle_gamma   90.00
#
_symmetry.space_group_name_H-M   'P 1'
#
loop_
_entity.id
_entity.type
_entity.pdbx_description
1 polymer ?
#
loop_
_entity_poly.entity_id
_entity_poly.type
_entity_poly.pdbx_seq_one_letter_code
_entity_poly.pdbx_strand_id
1 'polypeptide(L)'
;MSDQHTGRLAGKVVVVTGAAGGQGAAEAAALARAGARVIATDVRPEGDVRRLDVSSESDWAGLATELKESYGEIHGLVNNAGIIRRERLGEVLTADFAQVQAVNTIGPLLGIQHLAPLMPPGSSIVNVGSSAALTGYYPVAYTASKWALRGVSKIAAMELGPRGIRVNTVHPGYIETGMTAAATPAFRDATLRETPLGRSGSVDDIAPLVVFLLCDESSFITGAEIPVDGGLTAHGGVKSISDAMRTDAPAPE
;
A
#
# COMPACT_ATOMS: atom_id res chain seq x y z
N MET A 1 -20.86 -26.71 18.78
CA MET A 1 -20.88 -26.36 17.34
C MET A 1 -20.27 -24.96 17.26
N SER A 2 -19.09 -24.88 16.72
CA SER A 2 -18.16 -23.74 16.77
C SER A 2 -18.70 -22.53 16.04
N ASP A 3 -18.66 -21.39 16.72
CA ASP A 3 -18.78 -20.06 16.13
C ASP A 3 -17.76 -19.90 15.00
N GLN A 4 -18.12 -20.27 13.79
CA GLN A 4 -17.25 -20.17 12.63
C GLN A 4 -17.56 -18.86 11.89
N HIS A 5 -16.63 -17.90 12.03
CA HIS A 5 -16.33 -16.86 11.04
C HIS A 5 -17.48 -15.91 10.68
N THR A 6 -17.82 -15.02 11.58
CA THR A 6 -18.72 -13.87 11.31
C THR A 6 -17.97 -12.62 10.83
N GLY A 7 -16.72 -12.72 10.39
CA GLY A 7 -15.91 -11.59 9.94
C GLY A 7 -16.22 -11.16 8.50
N ARG A 8 -16.02 -9.87 8.18
CA ARG A 8 -16.21 -9.27 6.84
C ARG A 8 -15.42 -9.98 5.72
N LEU A 9 -14.35 -10.72 6.07
CA LEU A 9 -13.47 -11.47 5.17
C LEU A 9 -13.46 -12.98 5.49
N ALA A 10 -14.51 -13.49 6.14
CA ALA A 10 -14.60 -14.90 6.49
C ALA A 10 -14.47 -15.80 5.25
N GLY A 11 -13.58 -16.80 5.34
CA GLY A 11 -13.31 -17.75 4.26
C GLY A 11 -12.42 -17.21 3.12
N LYS A 12 -12.04 -15.93 3.13
CA LYS A 12 -11.16 -15.35 2.11
C LYS A 12 -9.68 -15.60 2.42
N VAL A 13 -8.91 -16.00 1.42
CA VAL A 13 -7.44 -16.13 1.49
C VAL A 13 -6.83 -14.86 0.90
N VAL A 14 -5.98 -14.18 1.66
CA VAL A 14 -5.40 -12.89 1.29
C VAL A 14 -3.89 -12.93 1.44
N VAL A 15 -3.16 -12.57 0.39
CA VAL A 15 -1.70 -12.41 0.40
C VAL A 15 -1.35 -10.97 0.74
N VAL A 16 -0.42 -10.75 1.67
CA VAL A 16 0.11 -9.44 2.04
C VAL A 16 1.62 -9.43 1.89
N THR A 17 2.17 -8.53 1.10
CA THR A 17 3.61 -8.40 0.90
C THR A 17 4.23 -7.33 1.81
N GLY A 18 5.48 -7.54 2.24
CA GLY A 18 6.14 -6.63 3.18
C GLY A 18 5.53 -6.68 4.58
N ALA A 19 5.09 -7.88 5.01
CA ALA A 19 4.29 -8.08 6.20
C ALA A 19 5.10 -8.40 7.47
N ALA A 20 6.43 -8.41 7.42
CA ALA A 20 7.25 -8.65 8.61
C ALA A 20 7.26 -7.45 9.59
N GLY A 21 6.79 -6.28 9.19
CA GLY A 21 6.75 -5.11 10.07
C GLY A 21 5.94 -3.95 9.52
N GLY A 22 5.87 -2.87 10.32
CA GLY A 22 5.26 -1.60 9.92
C GLY A 22 3.81 -1.73 9.45
N GLN A 23 3.51 -1.08 8.31
CA GLN A 23 2.16 -1.02 7.77
C GLN A 23 1.66 -2.40 7.31
N GLY A 24 2.50 -3.20 6.65
CA GLY A 24 2.09 -4.53 6.17
C GLY A 24 1.74 -5.50 7.29
N ALA A 25 2.44 -5.46 8.42
CA ALA A 25 2.10 -6.26 9.60
C ALA A 25 0.75 -5.83 10.21
N ALA A 26 0.49 -4.52 10.27
CA ALA A 26 -0.79 -3.99 10.77
C ALA A 26 -1.97 -4.36 9.84
N GLU A 27 -1.75 -4.27 8.54
CA GLU A 27 -2.72 -4.70 7.52
C GLU A 27 -3.01 -6.20 7.65
N ALA A 28 -1.97 -7.04 7.73
CA ALA A 28 -2.12 -8.47 7.93
C ALA A 28 -2.92 -8.81 9.20
N ALA A 29 -2.59 -8.15 10.31
CA ALA A 29 -3.32 -8.33 11.57
C ALA A 29 -4.79 -7.87 11.47
N ALA A 30 -5.07 -6.75 10.80
CA ALA A 30 -6.44 -6.25 10.61
C ALA A 30 -7.27 -7.19 9.73
N LEU A 31 -6.69 -7.72 8.66
CA LEU A 31 -7.32 -8.70 7.78
C LEU A 31 -7.62 -10.01 8.52
N ALA A 32 -6.69 -10.49 9.33
CA ALA A 32 -6.90 -11.67 10.18
C ALA A 32 -8.05 -11.46 11.19
N ARG A 33 -8.09 -10.30 11.86
CA ARG A 33 -9.22 -9.93 12.74
C ARG A 33 -10.56 -9.84 12.00
N ALA A 34 -10.53 -9.49 10.72
CA ALA A 34 -11.73 -9.48 9.87
C ALA A 34 -12.13 -10.90 9.35
N GLY A 35 -11.42 -11.95 9.75
CA GLY A 35 -11.73 -13.33 9.42
C GLY A 35 -11.01 -13.90 8.20
N ALA A 36 -10.10 -13.15 7.58
CA ALA A 36 -9.31 -13.66 6.47
C ALA A 36 -8.23 -14.67 6.94
N ARG A 37 -7.95 -15.65 6.08
CA ARG A 37 -6.72 -16.41 6.15
C ARG A 37 -5.62 -15.59 5.47
N VAL A 38 -4.72 -15.03 6.26
CA VAL A 38 -3.66 -14.17 5.75
C VAL A 38 -2.41 -15.00 5.44
N ILE A 39 -1.86 -14.81 4.25
CA ILE A 39 -0.56 -15.28 3.81
C ILE A 39 0.40 -14.09 3.86
N ALA A 40 1.06 -13.90 4.99
CA ALA A 40 2.03 -12.84 5.20
C ALA A 40 3.36 -13.22 4.52
N THR A 41 3.92 -12.28 3.72
CA THR A 41 5.19 -12.50 3.02
C THR A 41 6.13 -11.31 3.17
N ASP A 42 7.44 -11.56 3.20
CA ASP A 42 8.50 -10.54 3.25
C ASP A 42 9.82 -11.10 2.71
N VAL A 43 10.71 -10.21 2.27
CA VAL A 43 12.08 -10.60 1.87
C VAL A 43 12.92 -11.04 3.07
N ARG A 44 12.59 -10.54 4.26
CA ARG A 44 13.19 -10.91 5.56
C ARG A 44 12.11 -11.47 6.47
N PRO A 45 11.80 -12.77 6.33
CA PRO A 45 10.73 -13.40 7.09
C PRO A 45 11.07 -13.46 8.58
N GLU A 46 10.06 -13.23 9.42
CA GLU A 46 10.10 -13.42 10.87
C GLU A 46 8.86 -14.21 11.30
N GLY A 47 9.04 -15.19 12.21
CA GLY A 47 7.94 -16.02 12.68
C GLY A 47 7.25 -16.79 11.53
N ASP A 48 5.94 -16.64 11.41
CA ASP A 48 5.11 -17.30 10.39
C ASP A 48 5.07 -16.56 9.03
N VAL A 49 5.86 -15.49 8.88
CA VAL A 49 5.96 -14.75 7.62
C VAL A 49 6.78 -15.57 6.61
N ARG A 50 6.26 -15.76 5.42
CA ARG A 50 6.95 -16.51 4.35
C ARG A 50 7.96 -15.64 3.63
N ARG A 51 9.05 -16.24 3.17
CA ARG A 51 10.02 -15.52 2.35
C ARG A 51 9.44 -15.26 0.95
N LEU A 52 9.52 -14.00 0.52
CA LEU A 52 9.20 -13.57 -0.84
C LEU A 52 10.03 -12.31 -1.16
N ASP A 53 10.89 -12.39 -2.15
CA ASP A 53 11.42 -11.21 -2.81
C ASP A 53 10.45 -10.80 -3.93
N VAL A 54 9.73 -9.70 -3.72
CA VAL A 54 8.72 -9.25 -4.69
C VAL A 54 9.32 -8.84 -6.05
N SER A 55 10.63 -8.58 -6.12
CA SER A 55 11.32 -8.29 -7.38
C SER A 55 11.73 -9.55 -8.16
N SER A 56 11.54 -10.74 -7.57
CA SER A 56 11.91 -12.03 -8.15
C SER A 56 10.69 -12.72 -8.77
N GLU A 57 10.69 -12.87 -10.10
CA GLU A 57 9.64 -13.60 -10.82
C GLU A 57 9.56 -15.08 -10.37
N SER A 58 10.71 -15.71 -10.13
CA SER A 58 10.76 -17.11 -9.66
C SER A 58 10.16 -17.28 -8.26
N ASP A 59 10.35 -16.30 -7.35
CA ASP A 59 9.74 -16.35 -6.02
C ASP A 59 8.21 -16.26 -6.13
N TRP A 60 7.68 -15.40 -7.00
CA TRP A 60 6.24 -15.30 -7.27
C TRP A 60 5.66 -16.57 -7.91
N ALA A 61 6.37 -17.17 -8.88
CA ALA A 61 5.95 -18.43 -9.50
C ALA A 61 5.89 -19.58 -8.49
N GLY A 62 6.89 -19.66 -7.60
CA GLY A 62 6.92 -20.64 -6.52
C GLY A 62 5.76 -20.44 -5.54
N LEU A 63 5.53 -19.20 -5.10
CA LEU A 63 4.41 -18.87 -4.21
C LEU A 63 3.05 -19.18 -4.86
N ALA A 64 2.84 -18.83 -6.12
CA ALA A 64 1.59 -19.11 -6.81
C ALA A 64 1.31 -20.63 -6.92
N THR A 65 2.33 -21.44 -7.19
CA THR A 65 2.23 -22.90 -7.22
C THR A 65 1.82 -23.44 -5.85
N GLU A 66 2.52 -23.04 -4.79
CA GLU A 66 2.22 -23.45 -3.42
C GLU A 66 0.79 -23.06 -2.99
N LEU A 67 0.37 -21.83 -3.32
CA LEU A 67 -0.96 -21.34 -2.95
C LEU A 67 -2.07 -22.07 -3.71
N LYS A 68 -1.85 -22.40 -4.98
CA LYS A 68 -2.78 -23.22 -5.77
C LYS A 68 -2.96 -24.63 -5.17
N GLU A 69 -1.87 -25.26 -4.77
CA GLU A 69 -1.91 -26.59 -4.15
C GLU A 69 -2.56 -26.60 -2.77
N SER A 70 -2.29 -25.55 -1.96
CA SER A 70 -2.74 -25.50 -0.57
C SER A 70 -4.16 -24.95 -0.41
N TYR A 71 -4.61 -24.04 -1.28
CA TYR A 71 -5.87 -23.32 -1.12
C TYR A 71 -6.76 -23.33 -2.36
N GLY A 72 -6.22 -23.61 -3.55
CA GLY A 72 -6.94 -23.58 -4.82
C GLY A 72 -7.19 -22.17 -5.32
N GLU A 73 -7.81 -21.31 -4.51
CA GLU A 73 -8.20 -19.96 -4.85
C GLU A 73 -7.62 -18.92 -3.88
N ILE A 74 -7.34 -17.72 -4.40
CA ILE A 74 -6.87 -16.56 -3.67
C ILE A 74 -7.87 -15.41 -3.86
N HIS A 75 -8.34 -14.82 -2.78
CA HIS A 75 -9.41 -13.82 -2.80
C HIS A 75 -8.91 -12.38 -2.69
N GLY A 76 -7.66 -12.19 -2.26
CA GLY A 76 -7.08 -10.86 -2.11
C GLY A 76 -5.57 -10.83 -2.22
N LEU A 77 -5.06 -9.70 -2.72
CA LEU A 77 -3.64 -9.36 -2.74
C LEU A 77 -3.45 -7.93 -2.23
N VAL A 78 -2.57 -7.76 -1.24
CA VAL A 78 -2.11 -6.44 -0.79
C VAL A 78 -0.64 -6.29 -1.19
N ASN A 79 -0.39 -5.49 -2.21
CA ASN A 79 0.95 -5.09 -2.65
C ASN A 79 1.42 -3.93 -1.77
N ASN A 80 1.89 -4.25 -0.56
CA ASN A 80 2.39 -3.28 0.40
C ASN A 80 3.93 -3.17 0.39
N ALA A 81 4.67 -4.23 0.05
CA ALA A 81 6.12 -4.19 0.01
C ALA A 81 6.66 -2.99 -0.76
N GLY A 82 7.61 -2.30 -0.19
CA GLY A 82 8.22 -1.14 -0.82
C GLY A 82 9.47 -0.67 -0.12
N ILE A 83 10.35 -0.04 -0.87
CA ILE A 83 11.59 0.59 -0.38
C ILE A 83 11.64 2.04 -0.79
N ILE A 84 12.37 2.84 -0.02
CA ILE A 84 12.66 4.25 -0.32
C ILE A 84 14.17 4.46 -0.38
N ARG A 85 14.59 5.23 -1.38
CA ARG A 85 15.89 5.89 -1.46
C ARG A 85 15.64 7.39 -1.45
N ARG A 86 16.39 8.14 -0.64
CA ARG A 86 16.10 9.57 -0.37
C ARG A 86 16.94 10.53 -1.18
N GLU A 87 17.73 10.03 -2.12
CA GLU A 87 18.60 10.82 -2.99
C GLU A 87 17.77 11.76 -3.86
N ARG A 88 18.31 12.98 -4.05
CA ARG A 88 17.76 14.02 -4.90
C ARG A 88 18.18 13.81 -6.37
N LEU A 89 17.60 14.62 -7.26
CA LEU A 89 17.77 14.49 -8.72
C LEU A 89 19.24 14.45 -9.18
N GLY A 90 20.13 15.18 -8.51
CA GLY A 90 21.57 15.19 -8.85
C GLY A 90 22.41 14.09 -8.16
N GLU A 91 21.81 13.28 -7.29
CA GLU A 91 22.52 12.35 -6.38
C GLU A 91 22.14 10.89 -6.61
N VAL A 92 20.96 10.65 -7.21
CA VAL A 92 20.44 9.29 -7.38
C VAL A 92 21.29 8.49 -8.35
N LEU A 93 21.75 7.31 -7.91
CA LEU A 93 22.43 6.35 -8.77
C LEU A 93 21.42 5.56 -9.61
N THR A 94 21.76 5.27 -10.87
CA THR A 94 20.91 4.47 -11.76
C THR A 94 20.59 3.10 -11.17
N ALA A 95 21.53 2.47 -10.47
CA ALA A 95 21.31 1.18 -9.82
C ALA A 95 20.28 1.27 -8.68
N ASP A 96 20.34 2.32 -7.85
CA ASP A 96 19.36 2.56 -6.78
C ASP A 96 17.98 2.88 -7.35
N PHE A 97 17.93 3.68 -8.41
CA PHE A 97 16.69 3.93 -9.14
C PHE A 97 16.06 2.63 -9.66
N ALA A 98 16.87 1.79 -10.33
CA ALA A 98 16.42 0.50 -10.87
C ALA A 98 15.92 -0.44 -9.74
N GLN A 99 16.64 -0.51 -8.61
CA GLN A 99 16.22 -1.32 -7.45
C GLN A 99 14.87 -0.88 -6.90
N VAL A 100 14.65 0.43 -6.77
CA VAL A 100 13.36 0.97 -6.29
C VAL A 100 12.24 0.65 -7.27
N GLN A 101 12.48 0.75 -8.59
CA GLN A 101 11.50 0.35 -9.60
C GLN A 101 11.20 -1.16 -9.54
N ALA A 102 12.23 -1.99 -9.37
CA ALA A 102 12.06 -3.44 -9.28
C ALA A 102 11.13 -3.84 -8.12
N VAL A 103 11.31 -3.24 -6.94
CA VAL A 103 10.50 -3.55 -5.77
C VAL A 103 9.12 -2.88 -5.85
N ASN A 104 9.07 -1.56 -6.09
CA ASN A 104 7.84 -0.77 -5.88
C ASN A 104 6.88 -0.80 -7.08
N THR A 105 7.37 -1.16 -8.28
CA THR A 105 6.57 -1.15 -9.52
C THR A 105 6.48 -2.54 -10.14
N ILE A 106 7.64 -3.18 -10.40
CA ILE A 106 7.67 -4.51 -11.01
C ILE A 106 7.15 -5.56 -10.03
N GLY A 107 7.49 -5.46 -8.74
CA GLY A 107 6.96 -6.36 -7.71
C GLY A 107 5.45 -6.47 -7.71
N PRO A 108 4.69 -5.37 -7.57
CA PRO A 108 3.23 -5.40 -7.71
C PRO A 108 2.72 -5.94 -9.04
N LEU A 109 3.39 -5.63 -10.15
CA LEU A 109 3.04 -6.18 -11.48
C LEU A 109 3.17 -7.71 -11.47
N LEU A 110 4.29 -8.25 -11.00
CA LEU A 110 4.52 -9.70 -10.88
C LEU A 110 3.49 -10.35 -9.96
N GLY A 111 3.19 -9.72 -8.81
CA GLY A 111 2.17 -10.21 -7.90
C GLY A 111 0.79 -10.33 -8.56
N ILE A 112 0.40 -9.33 -9.34
CA ILE A 112 -0.84 -9.36 -10.12
C ILE A 112 -0.80 -10.46 -11.18
N GLN A 113 0.29 -10.55 -11.96
CA GLN A 113 0.42 -11.54 -13.04
C GLN A 113 0.36 -12.99 -12.53
N HIS A 114 1.02 -13.28 -11.41
CA HIS A 114 1.10 -14.64 -10.88
C HIS A 114 -0.13 -15.05 -10.05
N LEU A 115 -0.77 -14.10 -9.34
CA LEU A 115 -1.90 -14.44 -8.47
C LEU A 115 -3.27 -14.21 -9.10
N ALA A 116 -3.43 -13.26 -10.05
CA ALA A 116 -4.72 -13.06 -10.69
C ALA A 116 -5.29 -14.33 -11.35
N PRO A 117 -4.49 -15.26 -11.95
CA PRO A 117 -5.02 -16.53 -12.45
C PRO A 117 -5.71 -17.41 -11.39
N LEU A 118 -5.37 -17.25 -10.11
CA LEU A 118 -5.94 -17.97 -8.98
C LEU A 118 -7.14 -17.23 -8.34
N MET A 119 -7.47 -16.05 -8.83
CA MET A 119 -8.50 -15.20 -8.24
C MET A 119 -9.87 -15.45 -8.88
N PRO A 120 -10.88 -15.92 -8.10
CA PRO A 120 -12.26 -16.01 -8.55
C PRO A 120 -12.94 -14.63 -8.65
N PRO A 121 -14.12 -14.53 -9.32
CA PRO A 121 -14.93 -13.32 -9.27
C PRO A 121 -15.24 -12.89 -7.83
N GLY A 122 -15.25 -11.57 -7.57
CA GLY A 122 -15.39 -11.00 -6.22
C GLY A 122 -14.08 -10.80 -5.48
N SER A 123 -12.94 -11.22 -6.07
CA SER A 123 -11.61 -10.95 -5.51
C SER A 123 -11.22 -9.48 -5.61
N SER A 124 -10.24 -9.07 -4.80
CA SER A 124 -9.78 -7.67 -4.76
C SER A 124 -8.28 -7.55 -4.57
N ILE A 125 -7.68 -6.59 -5.27
CA ILE A 125 -6.27 -6.23 -5.17
C ILE A 125 -6.17 -4.82 -4.62
N VAL A 126 -5.34 -4.62 -3.60
CA VAL A 126 -5.02 -3.30 -3.05
C VAL A 126 -3.53 -3.04 -3.25
N ASN A 127 -3.21 -2.00 -4.01
CA ASN A 127 -1.85 -1.52 -4.18
C ASN A 127 -1.58 -0.38 -3.20
N VAL A 128 -0.49 -0.46 -2.43
CA VAL A 128 -0.09 0.61 -1.53
C VAL A 128 0.81 1.59 -2.28
N GLY A 129 0.20 2.70 -2.67
CA GLY A 129 0.85 3.85 -3.30
C GLY A 129 1.61 4.72 -2.30
N SER A 130 1.43 6.02 -2.42
CA SER A 130 1.93 7.07 -1.52
C SER A 130 1.34 8.41 -1.92
N SER A 131 1.22 9.38 -1.00
CA SER A 131 1.00 10.79 -1.33
C SER A 131 2.04 11.33 -2.31
N ALA A 132 3.26 10.78 -2.31
CA ALA A 132 4.31 11.06 -3.29
C ALA A 132 3.93 10.72 -4.75
N ALA A 133 2.92 9.89 -4.96
CA ALA A 133 2.39 9.58 -6.29
C ALA A 133 1.35 10.60 -6.78
N LEU A 134 0.93 11.53 -5.93
CA LEU A 134 -0.10 12.53 -6.22
C LEU A 134 0.47 13.94 -6.35
N THR A 135 1.70 14.14 -5.88
CA THR A 135 2.42 15.42 -5.92
C THR A 135 3.88 15.22 -6.30
N GLY A 136 4.60 16.31 -6.59
CA GLY A 136 6.05 16.27 -6.67
C GLY A 136 6.66 16.06 -5.29
N TYR A 137 7.56 15.08 -5.17
CA TYR A 137 8.25 14.80 -3.92
C TYR A 137 9.73 14.52 -4.19
N TYR A 138 10.64 14.97 -3.31
CA TYR A 138 12.08 15.03 -3.59
C TYR A 138 12.81 13.69 -3.79
N PRO A 139 12.43 12.55 -3.17
CA PRO A 139 13.08 11.26 -3.42
C PRO A 139 12.76 10.76 -4.83
N VAL A 140 13.67 10.96 -5.76
CA VAL A 140 13.43 10.77 -7.20
C VAL A 140 12.98 9.36 -7.55
N ALA A 141 13.76 8.35 -7.13
CA ALA A 141 13.46 6.95 -7.45
C ALA A 141 12.12 6.50 -6.84
N TYR A 142 11.86 6.85 -5.59
CA TYR A 142 10.64 6.52 -4.89
C TYR A 142 9.40 7.15 -5.53
N THR A 143 9.46 8.47 -5.74
CA THR A 143 8.37 9.22 -6.36
C THR A 143 8.03 8.65 -7.73
N ALA A 144 9.03 8.46 -8.60
CA ALA A 144 8.83 7.89 -9.92
C ALA A 144 8.19 6.50 -9.85
N SER A 145 8.61 5.64 -8.90
CA SER A 145 8.05 4.29 -8.75
C SER A 145 6.59 4.31 -8.32
N LYS A 146 6.22 5.20 -7.40
CA LYS A 146 4.83 5.32 -6.94
C LYS A 146 3.91 5.95 -7.99
N TRP A 147 4.41 6.84 -8.85
CA TRP A 147 3.70 7.30 -10.05
C TRP A 147 3.51 6.17 -11.07
N ALA A 148 4.54 5.35 -11.32
CA ALA A 148 4.44 4.20 -12.22
C ALA A 148 3.42 3.15 -11.73
N LEU A 149 3.38 2.89 -10.41
CA LEU A 149 2.41 1.97 -9.80
C LEU A 149 0.95 2.39 -10.06
N ARG A 150 0.66 3.70 -10.15
CA ARG A 150 -0.68 4.19 -10.52
C ARG A 150 -1.09 3.69 -11.90
N GLY A 151 -0.18 3.79 -12.88
CA GLY A 151 -0.42 3.28 -14.24
C GLY A 151 -0.71 1.78 -14.24
N VAL A 152 0.12 0.99 -13.56
CA VAL A 152 -0.10 -0.47 -13.40
C VAL A 152 -1.46 -0.75 -12.78
N SER A 153 -1.83 -0.01 -11.74
CA SER A 153 -3.11 -0.20 -11.03
C SER A 153 -4.32 0.10 -11.92
N LYS A 154 -4.26 1.17 -12.72
CA LYS A 154 -5.35 1.54 -13.65
C LYS A 154 -5.56 0.50 -14.74
N ILE A 155 -4.45 0.03 -15.35
CA ILE A 155 -4.50 -1.02 -16.37
C ILE A 155 -5.05 -2.32 -15.78
N ALA A 156 -4.57 -2.72 -14.61
CA ALA A 156 -5.05 -3.92 -13.93
C ALA A 156 -6.54 -3.85 -13.58
N ALA A 157 -7.04 -2.70 -13.14
CA ALA A 157 -8.47 -2.50 -12.87
C ALA A 157 -9.33 -2.67 -14.15
N MET A 158 -8.84 -2.14 -15.28
CA MET A 158 -9.52 -2.25 -16.57
C MET A 158 -9.52 -3.70 -17.09
N GLU A 159 -8.37 -4.37 -17.05
CA GLU A 159 -8.22 -5.71 -17.62
C GLU A 159 -8.84 -6.82 -16.76
N LEU A 160 -8.81 -6.68 -15.44
CA LEU A 160 -9.35 -7.68 -14.51
C LEU A 160 -10.84 -7.45 -14.18
N GLY A 161 -11.37 -6.26 -14.44
CA GLY A 161 -12.77 -5.91 -14.22
C GLY A 161 -13.77 -6.87 -14.88
N PRO A 162 -13.60 -7.28 -16.16
CA PRO A 162 -14.47 -8.28 -16.82
C PRO A 162 -14.48 -9.65 -16.12
N ARG A 163 -13.46 -9.96 -15.33
CA ARG A 163 -13.39 -11.17 -14.50
C ARG A 163 -14.01 -10.99 -13.10
N GLY A 164 -14.57 -9.80 -12.79
CA GLY A 164 -15.10 -9.49 -11.47
C GLY A 164 -14.02 -9.27 -10.39
N ILE A 165 -12.79 -8.96 -10.79
CA ILE A 165 -11.67 -8.69 -9.86
C ILE A 165 -11.47 -7.17 -9.80
N ARG A 166 -11.48 -6.59 -8.58
CA ARG A 166 -11.31 -5.17 -8.35
C ARG A 166 -9.84 -4.86 -8.05
N VAL A 167 -9.37 -3.70 -8.51
CA VAL A 167 -8.01 -3.21 -8.20
C VAL A 167 -8.09 -1.76 -7.78
N ASN A 168 -7.63 -1.44 -6.56
CA ASN A 168 -7.65 -0.09 -6.02
C ASN A 168 -6.28 0.27 -5.42
N THR A 169 -6.01 1.57 -5.32
CA THR A 169 -4.76 2.08 -4.76
C THR A 169 -5.06 2.95 -3.54
N VAL A 170 -4.38 2.66 -2.44
CA VAL A 170 -4.36 3.50 -1.24
C VAL A 170 -3.09 4.35 -1.27
N HIS A 171 -3.19 5.64 -0.99
CA HIS A 171 -2.07 6.56 -0.96
C HIS A 171 -1.85 7.10 0.47
N PRO A 172 -1.03 6.41 1.31
CA PRO A 172 -0.68 6.91 2.62
C PRO A 172 0.09 8.23 2.55
N GLY A 173 -0.19 9.12 3.51
CA GLY A 173 0.62 10.31 3.77
C GLY A 173 1.85 10.00 4.62
N TYR A 174 2.16 10.88 5.58
CA TYR A 174 3.23 10.65 6.55
C TYR A 174 2.73 9.73 7.67
N ILE A 175 3.05 8.44 7.57
CA ILE A 175 2.68 7.40 8.54
C ILE A 175 3.88 7.03 9.38
N GLU A 176 3.74 7.00 10.70
CA GLU A 176 4.80 6.59 11.62
C GLU A 176 5.07 5.10 11.53
N THR A 177 6.20 4.75 10.95
CA THR A 177 6.69 3.38 10.74
C THR A 177 8.21 3.36 10.78
N GLY A 178 8.83 2.18 10.74
CA GLY A 178 10.29 2.06 10.58
C GLY A 178 10.85 2.80 9.36
N MET A 179 10.07 2.91 8.27
CA MET A 179 10.47 3.64 7.07
C MET A 179 10.59 5.15 7.32
N THR A 180 9.77 5.72 8.19
CA THR A 180 9.75 7.16 8.52
C THR A 180 10.59 7.50 9.76
N ALA A 181 11.06 6.50 10.52
CA ALA A 181 11.84 6.70 11.74
C ALA A 181 13.15 7.49 11.51
N ALA A 182 13.71 7.43 10.30
CA ALA A 182 14.91 8.19 9.93
C ALA A 182 14.61 9.63 9.44
N ALA A 183 13.35 10.09 9.52
CA ALA A 183 13.00 11.46 9.15
C ALA A 183 13.52 12.45 10.18
N THR A 184 14.13 13.55 9.71
CA THR A 184 14.57 14.62 10.61
C THR A 184 13.38 15.33 11.25
N PRO A 185 13.52 15.90 12.49
CA PRO A 185 12.47 16.70 13.10
C PRO A 185 11.97 17.82 12.18
N ALA A 186 12.88 18.54 11.52
CA ALA A 186 12.52 19.62 10.59
C ALA A 186 11.65 19.14 9.42
N PHE A 187 11.95 17.95 8.88
CA PHE A 187 11.12 17.34 7.83
C PHE A 187 9.72 16.97 8.37
N ARG A 188 9.67 16.34 9.55
CA ARG A 188 8.42 15.97 10.21
C ARG A 188 7.54 17.20 10.45
N ASP A 189 8.10 18.23 11.06
CA ASP A 189 7.38 19.46 11.39
C ASP A 189 6.88 20.19 10.14
N ALA A 190 7.69 20.26 9.07
CA ALA A 190 7.27 20.81 7.80
C ALA A 190 6.11 20.03 7.19
N THR A 191 6.17 18.71 7.22
CA THR A 191 5.10 17.84 6.70
C THR A 191 3.81 18.03 7.50
N LEU A 192 3.89 18.10 8.84
CA LEU A 192 2.71 18.27 9.69
C LEU A 192 2.06 19.66 9.50
N ARG A 193 2.86 20.71 9.30
CA ARG A 193 2.31 22.04 8.96
C ARG A 193 1.48 22.03 7.69
N GLU A 194 1.88 21.25 6.67
CA GLU A 194 1.12 21.12 5.42
C GLU A 194 0.00 20.09 5.50
N THR A 195 -0.08 19.30 6.57
CA THR A 195 -1.14 18.31 6.77
C THR A 195 -2.34 18.97 7.47
N PRO A 196 -3.52 19.13 6.83
CA PRO A 196 -4.69 19.79 7.44
C PRO A 196 -5.12 19.22 8.78
N LEU A 197 -5.04 17.88 8.99
CA LEU A 197 -5.35 17.28 10.29
C LEU A 197 -4.28 17.53 11.36
N GLY A 198 -3.14 18.15 11.04
CA GLY A 198 -2.11 18.57 11.98
C GLY A 198 -1.36 17.47 12.71
N ARG A 199 -1.52 16.22 12.30
CA ARG A 199 -0.86 15.05 12.91
C ARG A 199 -0.28 14.10 11.88
N SER A 200 0.70 13.31 12.27
CA SER A 200 1.09 12.11 11.53
C SER A 200 -0.04 11.08 11.55
N GLY A 201 -0.10 10.25 10.52
CA GLY A 201 -0.91 9.05 10.53
C GLY A 201 -0.20 7.91 11.27
N SER A 202 -0.99 6.93 11.69
CA SER A 202 -0.55 5.64 12.19
C SER A 202 -0.92 4.53 11.21
N VAL A 203 -0.41 3.35 11.41
CA VAL A 203 -0.79 2.17 10.62
C VAL A 203 -2.29 1.83 10.78
N ASP A 204 -2.89 2.21 11.91
CA ASP A 204 -4.31 2.01 12.18
C ASP A 204 -5.21 3.01 11.42
N ASP A 205 -4.65 4.09 10.88
CA ASP A 205 -5.38 4.98 9.97
C ASP A 205 -5.48 4.36 8.55
N ILE A 206 -4.61 3.41 8.18
CA ILE A 206 -4.55 2.79 6.85
C ILE A 206 -5.28 1.45 6.80
N ALA A 207 -4.99 0.56 7.76
CA ALA A 207 -5.45 -0.83 7.73
C ALA A 207 -6.98 -1.00 7.59
N PRO A 208 -7.85 -0.17 8.22
CA PRO A 208 -9.30 -0.29 8.05
C PRO A 208 -9.78 -0.08 6.61
N LEU A 209 -9.13 0.84 5.86
CA LEU A 209 -9.46 1.06 4.46
C LEU A 209 -9.03 -0.14 3.59
N VAL A 210 -7.88 -0.75 3.88
CA VAL A 210 -7.43 -1.97 3.18
C VAL A 210 -8.44 -3.10 3.40
N VAL A 211 -8.91 -3.30 4.64
CA VAL A 211 -9.97 -4.28 4.94
C VAL A 211 -11.25 -3.96 4.15
N PHE A 212 -11.71 -2.71 4.14
CA PHE A 212 -12.90 -2.29 3.39
C PHE A 212 -12.75 -2.56 1.89
N LEU A 213 -11.61 -2.26 1.29
CA LEU A 213 -11.38 -2.47 -0.13
C LEU A 213 -11.30 -3.95 -0.52
N LEU A 214 -10.97 -4.84 0.42
CA LEU A 214 -10.92 -6.28 0.19
C LEU A 214 -12.26 -6.98 0.43
N CYS A 215 -13.21 -6.35 1.14
CA CYS A 215 -14.51 -6.94 1.41
C CYS A 215 -15.58 -6.58 0.36
N ASP A 216 -16.72 -7.24 0.44
CA ASP A 216 -17.80 -7.11 -0.55
C ASP A 216 -18.56 -5.77 -0.44
N GLU A 217 -18.40 -5.02 0.67
CA GLU A 217 -18.96 -3.67 0.85
C GLU A 217 -18.41 -2.67 -0.19
N SER A 218 -17.23 -2.93 -0.75
CA SER A 218 -16.61 -2.14 -1.82
C SER A 218 -16.80 -2.75 -3.22
N SER A 219 -17.82 -3.58 -3.43
CA SER A 219 -18.03 -4.37 -4.66
C SER A 219 -18.12 -3.54 -5.95
N PHE A 220 -18.48 -2.26 -5.86
CA PHE A 220 -18.55 -1.37 -7.02
C PHE A 220 -17.42 -0.33 -7.08
N ILE A 221 -16.32 -0.55 -6.30
CA ILE A 221 -15.15 0.32 -6.27
C ILE A 221 -13.97 -0.41 -6.92
N THR A 222 -13.59 0.03 -8.14
CA THR A 222 -12.38 -0.43 -8.83
C THR A 222 -11.72 0.74 -9.56
N GLY A 223 -10.40 0.70 -9.73
CA GLY A 223 -9.61 1.78 -10.33
C GLY A 223 -9.53 3.04 -9.47
N ALA A 224 -9.99 3.00 -8.22
CA ALA A 224 -9.94 4.15 -7.31
C ALA A 224 -8.51 4.39 -6.80
N GLU A 225 -8.22 5.67 -6.55
CA GLU A 225 -7.00 6.16 -5.91
C GLU A 225 -7.44 6.94 -4.67
N ILE A 226 -7.16 6.41 -3.49
CA ILE A 226 -7.71 6.94 -2.24
C ILE A 226 -6.57 7.44 -1.34
N PRO A 227 -6.39 8.77 -1.21
CA PRO A 227 -5.47 9.33 -0.24
C PRO A 227 -5.91 9.02 1.20
N VAL A 228 -4.96 8.62 2.05
CA VAL A 228 -5.12 8.51 3.51
C VAL A 228 -3.95 9.27 4.12
N ASP A 229 -4.00 10.59 4.01
CA ASP A 229 -2.87 11.47 4.18
C ASP A 229 -3.15 12.70 5.06
N GLY A 230 -4.27 12.70 5.77
CA GLY A 230 -4.68 13.82 6.61
C GLY A 230 -5.00 15.10 5.83
N GLY A 231 -5.24 15.00 4.51
CA GLY A 231 -5.53 16.12 3.61
C GLY A 231 -4.28 16.74 2.97
N LEU A 232 -3.10 16.14 3.14
CA LEU A 232 -1.83 16.66 2.64
C LEU A 232 -1.87 16.94 1.12
N THR A 233 -2.49 16.07 0.33
CA THR A 233 -2.56 16.25 -1.13
C THR A 233 -3.80 16.98 -1.62
N ALA A 234 -4.73 17.33 -0.73
CA ALA A 234 -6.01 17.95 -1.12
C ALA A 234 -5.89 19.42 -1.52
N HIS A 235 -4.82 20.11 -1.09
CA HIS A 235 -4.73 21.58 -1.22
C HIS A 235 -3.63 22.07 -2.19
N GLY A 236 -2.86 21.18 -2.82
CA GLY A 236 -1.86 21.54 -3.83
C GLY A 236 -0.77 22.53 -3.35
N GLY A 237 -0.46 22.55 -2.04
CA GLY A 237 0.56 23.43 -1.44
C GLY A 237 0.05 24.81 -1.00
N VAL A 238 -1.27 25.05 -1.02
CA VAL A 238 -1.82 26.36 -0.63
C VAL A 238 -2.27 26.43 0.85
N LYS A 239 -2.07 25.37 1.64
CA LYS A 239 -2.46 25.38 3.06
C LYS A 239 -1.75 26.48 3.84
N SER A 240 -0.42 26.58 3.75
CA SER A 240 0.37 27.61 4.42
C SER A 240 -0.04 29.03 4.02
N ILE A 241 -0.41 29.25 2.76
CA ILE A 241 -0.94 30.52 2.28
C ILE A 241 -2.30 30.81 2.93
N SER A 242 -3.20 29.81 2.94
CA SER A 242 -4.52 29.93 3.55
C SER A 242 -4.45 30.20 5.05
N ASP A 243 -3.54 29.51 5.75
CA ASP A 243 -3.35 29.71 7.19
C ASP A 243 -2.81 31.11 7.52
N ALA A 244 -1.93 31.66 6.68
CA ALA A 244 -1.41 33.01 6.85
C ALA A 244 -2.48 34.11 6.71
N MET A 245 -3.61 33.83 6.07
CA MET A 245 -4.74 34.72 5.89
C MET A 245 -5.81 34.61 6.99
N ARG A 246 -5.68 33.68 7.93
CA ARG A 246 -6.59 33.54 9.07
C ARG A 246 -6.29 34.60 10.11
N THR A 247 -7.26 35.49 10.38
CA THR A 247 -7.14 36.57 11.37
C THR A 247 -7.22 36.08 12.82
N ASP A 248 -7.72 34.86 13.03
CA ASP A 248 -8.01 34.31 14.36
C ASP A 248 -7.07 33.14 14.75
N ALA A 249 -5.97 32.94 14.02
CA ALA A 249 -4.99 31.92 14.39
C ALA A 249 -4.28 32.32 15.69
N PRO A 250 -4.27 31.48 16.75
CA PRO A 250 -3.44 31.74 17.92
C PRO A 250 -1.97 31.85 17.46
N ALA A 251 -1.23 32.80 18.06
CA ALA A 251 0.19 32.97 17.76
C ALA A 251 0.91 31.63 18.01
N PRO A 252 1.86 31.22 17.16
CA PRO A 252 2.65 30.03 17.42
C PRO A 252 3.43 30.21 18.72
N GLU A 253 3.26 29.26 19.66
CA GLU A 253 4.07 29.14 20.87
C GLU A 253 5.53 28.81 20.56
#